data_9dcf0358e862068d0c8477546f597b65
#
_entry.id   9dcf0358e862068d0c8477546f597b65
#
_cell.length_a   1.000
_cell.length_b   1.000
_cell.length_c   1.000
_cell.angle_alpha   90.00
_cell.angle_beta   90.00
_cell.angle_gamma   90.00
#
_symmetry.space_group_name_H-M   'P 1'
#
loop_
_entity.id
_entity.type
_entity.pdbx_description
1 polymer ?
#
loop_
_entity_poly.entity_id
_entity_poly.type
_entity_poly.pdbx_seq_one_letter_code
_entity_poly.pdbx_strand_id
1 'polypeptide(L)'
;MIGKLSGRIDYRSDDHILLDVRGVGYMVYCSDRTLAALPSVGEAVALYTDLVVREDLLQLFGFPTLVEKEWHRLLMSVQGIGAKASLSILGALGADGVSRAIALGDWNAIKAAKGIGPKTAQRVVIELKDKAPTVMAMAGQSATPATVTDDVIEADAPAPQPAPTPQPVAVQSNAQADALSALQNLGYSPSEAAAAVAQVMADAPETETSGVIRAALKLMAPKG
;
A
#
# COMPACT_ATOMS: atom_id res chain seq x y z
N MET A 1 -8.22 -12.04 -10.41
CA MET A 1 -8.35 -10.68 -9.86
C MET A 1 -7.00 -9.99 -9.99
N ILE A 2 -6.96 -8.74 -10.47
CA ILE A 2 -5.72 -7.95 -10.61
C ILE A 2 -5.62 -7.05 -9.39
N GLY A 3 -4.70 -7.33 -8.46
CA GLY A 3 -4.62 -6.65 -7.17
C GLY A 3 -3.62 -5.50 -7.08
N LYS A 4 -2.57 -5.54 -7.91
CA LYS A 4 -1.53 -4.50 -8.03
C LYS A 4 -0.91 -4.60 -9.42
N LEU A 5 -0.58 -3.47 -10.01
CA LEU A 5 0.18 -3.36 -11.26
C LEU A 5 1.39 -2.47 -11.03
N SER A 6 2.53 -2.88 -11.59
CA SER A 6 3.75 -2.10 -11.63
C SER A 6 4.24 -2.04 -13.07
N GLY A 7 4.49 -0.85 -13.58
CA GLY A 7 4.87 -0.65 -14.98
C GLY A 7 5.25 0.79 -15.26
N ARG A 8 5.36 1.15 -16.54
CA ARG A 8 5.63 2.51 -17.01
C ARG A 8 4.36 3.16 -17.53
N ILE A 9 4.22 4.46 -17.31
CA ILE A 9 3.08 5.23 -17.83
C ILE A 9 3.37 5.53 -19.30
N ASP A 10 2.58 4.95 -20.21
CA ASP A 10 2.69 5.23 -21.65
C ASP A 10 1.87 6.43 -22.07
N TYR A 11 0.71 6.60 -21.45
CA TYR A 11 -0.21 7.68 -21.77
C TYR A 11 -0.99 8.11 -20.51
N ARG A 12 -1.34 9.39 -20.45
CA ARG A 12 -2.15 9.98 -19.40
C ARG A 12 -3.30 10.79 -19.98
N SER A 13 -4.51 10.53 -19.49
CA SER A 13 -5.73 11.26 -19.78
C SER A 13 -6.26 11.96 -18.52
N ASP A 14 -7.44 12.59 -18.63
CA ASP A 14 -8.07 13.30 -17.53
C ASP A 14 -8.63 12.39 -16.44
N ASP A 15 -8.97 11.13 -16.77
CA ASP A 15 -9.61 10.19 -15.84
C ASP A 15 -8.89 8.82 -15.76
N HIS A 16 -7.86 8.58 -16.58
CA HIS A 16 -7.14 7.31 -16.61
C HIS A 16 -5.70 7.48 -17.10
N ILE A 17 -4.89 6.45 -16.87
CA ILE A 17 -3.59 6.24 -17.48
C ILE A 17 -3.58 4.95 -18.30
N LEU A 18 -2.71 4.88 -19.30
CA LEU A 18 -2.27 3.63 -19.92
C LEU A 18 -0.96 3.22 -19.26
N LEU A 19 -0.98 2.08 -18.57
CA LEU A 19 0.18 1.52 -17.88
C LEU A 19 0.71 0.34 -18.67
N ASP A 20 1.92 0.45 -19.22
CA ASP A 20 2.61 -0.68 -19.82
C ASP A 20 3.21 -1.58 -18.74
N VAL A 21 2.82 -2.83 -18.76
CA VAL A 21 3.36 -3.89 -17.92
C VAL A 21 3.91 -4.98 -18.81
N ARG A 22 5.20 -4.89 -19.13
CA ARG A 22 5.90 -5.84 -20.00
C ARG A 22 5.26 -6.03 -21.38
N GLY A 23 4.92 -4.93 -22.05
CA GLY A 23 4.31 -4.93 -23.37
C GLY A 23 2.79 -5.15 -23.39
N VAL A 24 2.15 -5.22 -22.22
CA VAL A 24 0.69 -5.24 -22.11
C VAL A 24 0.21 -3.91 -21.53
N GLY A 25 -0.56 -3.15 -22.31
CA GLY A 25 -1.14 -1.88 -21.90
C GLY A 25 -2.41 -2.08 -21.06
N TYR A 26 -2.40 -1.62 -19.81
CA TYR A 26 -3.56 -1.60 -18.92
C TYR A 26 -4.13 -0.20 -18.82
N MET A 27 -5.42 -0.03 -19.18
CA MET A 27 -6.14 1.21 -18.93
C MET A 27 -6.61 1.24 -17.47
N VAL A 28 -6.04 2.14 -16.67
CA VAL A 28 -6.29 2.23 -15.23
C VAL A 28 -6.94 3.56 -14.90
N TYR A 29 -8.19 3.53 -14.44
CA TYR A 29 -8.95 4.71 -14.03
C TYR A 29 -8.52 5.16 -12.62
N CYS A 30 -8.25 6.43 -12.47
CA CYS A 30 -7.75 7.01 -11.23
C CYS A 30 -8.56 8.24 -10.81
N SER A 31 -8.49 8.60 -9.54
CA SER A 31 -9.04 9.88 -9.07
C SER A 31 -8.18 11.05 -9.55
N ASP A 32 -8.76 12.26 -9.65
CA ASP A 32 -8.04 13.49 -10.02
C ASP A 32 -6.81 13.70 -9.09
N ARG A 33 -6.97 13.39 -7.81
CA ARG A 33 -5.91 13.47 -6.80
C ARG A 33 -4.78 12.48 -7.08
N THR A 34 -5.13 11.24 -7.40
CA THR A 34 -4.15 10.21 -7.78
C THR A 34 -3.43 10.63 -9.04
N LEU A 35 -4.15 11.03 -10.09
CA LEU A 35 -3.55 11.51 -11.34
C LEU A 35 -2.58 12.66 -11.10
N ALA A 36 -2.93 13.63 -10.25
CA ALA A 36 -2.06 14.75 -9.92
C ALA A 36 -0.76 14.34 -9.21
N ALA A 37 -0.80 13.25 -8.45
CA ALA A 37 0.36 12.73 -7.70
C ALA A 37 1.21 11.74 -8.49
N LEU A 38 0.72 11.25 -9.66
CA LEU A 38 1.47 10.32 -10.49
C LEU A 38 2.70 10.99 -11.14
N PRO A 39 3.77 10.21 -11.36
CA PRO A 39 4.94 10.68 -12.11
C PRO A 39 4.60 10.96 -13.59
N SER A 40 5.56 11.47 -14.34
CA SER A 40 5.41 11.81 -15.75
C SER A 40 5.28 10.56 -16.64
N VAL A 41 4.79 10.77 -17.88
CA VAL A 41 4.79 9.73 -18.91
C VAL A 41 6.22 9.24 -19.16
N GLY A 42 6.40 7.93 -19.26
CA GLY A 42 7.69 7.25 -19.37
C GLY A 42 8.29 6.81 -18.03
N GLU A 43 7.79 7.29 -16.90
CA GLU A 43 8.28 6.91 -15.59
C GLU A 43 7.55 5.69 -15.02
N ALA A 44 8.22 4.97 -14.10
CA ALA A 44 7.68 3.79 -13.46
C ALA A 44 6.73 4.15 -12.33
N VAL A 45 5.64 3.41 -12.21
CA VAL A 45 4.68 3.55 -11.10
C VAL A 45 4.12 2.19 -10.69
N ALA A 46 3.76 2.07 -9.42
CA ALA A 46 3.03 0.93 -8.89
C ALA A 46 1.70 1.39 -8.31
N LEU A 47 0.60 0.77 -8.73
CA LEU A 47 -0.75 1.07 -8.26
C LEU A 47 -1.42 -0.19 -7.73
N TYR A 48 -2.11 -0.06 -6.61
CA TYR A 48 -3.07 -1.07 -6.18
C TYR A 48 -4.31 -0.95 -7.06
N THR A 49 -4.85 -2.09 -7.49
CA THR A 49 -5.93 -2.09 -8.47
C THR A 49 -7.13 -2.87 -7.99
N ASP A 50 -8.31 -2.43 -8.42
CA ASP A 50 -9.57 -3.15 -8.27
C ASP A 50 -10.26 -3.27 -9.64
N LEU A 51 -10.70 -4.48 -9.97
CA LEU A 51 -11.35 -4.78 -11.25
C LEU A 51 -12.85 -4.86 -11.05
N VAL A 52 -13.59 -3.97 -11.70
CA VAL A 52 -15.04 -4.00 -11.76
C VAL A 52 -15.45 -4.66 -13.06
N VAL A 53 -16.15 -5.78 -12.92
CA VAL A 53 -16.69 -6.57 -14.04
C VAL A 53 -18.20 -6.40 -14.06
N ARG A 54 -18.76 -6.01 -15.21
CA ARG A 54 -20.19 -6.00 -15.51
C ARG A 54 -20.40 -6.73 -16.83
N GLU A 55 -21.65 -6.97 -17.23
CA GLU A 55 -21.97 -7.75 -18.43
C GLU A 55 -21.23 -7.27 -19.69
N ASP A 56 -21.13 -5.95 -19.85
CA ASP A 56 -20.55 -5.29 -21.03
C ASP A 56 -19.33 -4.42 -20.71
N LEU A 57 -18.82 -4.43 -19.45
CA LEU A 57 -17.81 -3.50 -19.02
C LEU A 57 -16.77 -4.13 -18.11
N LEU A 58 -15.52 -4.00 -18.51
CA LEU A 58 -14.35 -4.32 -17.70
C LEU A 58 -13.60 -3.02 -17.42
N GLN A 59 -13.60 -2.57 -16.16
CA GLN A 59 -12.86 -1.36 -15.74
C GLN A 59 -11.92 -1.66 -14.59
N LEU A 60 -10.67 -1.24 -14.76
CA LEU A 60 -9.64 -1.35 -13.74
C LEU A 60 -9.43 0.02 -13.08
N PHE A 61 -9.54 0.06 -11.78
CA PHE A 61 -9.37 1.27 -10.97
C PHE A 61 -8.03 1.20 -10.23
N GLY A 62 -7.30 2.32 -10.17
CA GLY A 62 -5.97 2.40 -9.58
C GLY A 62 -5.91 3.33 -8.39
N PHE A 63 -5.15 2.91 -7.37
CA PHE A 63 -4.98 3.61 -6.10
C PHE A 63 -3.51 3.62 -5.68
N PRO A 64 -2.99 4.72 -5.13
CA PRO A 64 -1.60 4.80 -4.68
C PRO A 64 -1.33 3.92 -3.45
N THR A 65 -2.35 3.68 -2.63
CA THR A 65 -2.22 2.90 -1.40
C THR A 65 -3.28 1.80 -1.29
N LEU A 66 -2.96 0.75 -0.54
CA LEU A 66 -3.92 -0.31 -0.24
C LEU A 66 -5.12 0.24 0.56
N VAL A 67 -4.89 1.22 1.42
CA VAL A 67 -5.93 1.88 2.22
C VAL A 67 -6.95 2.59 1.34
N GLU A 68 -6.51 3.33 0.30
CA GLU A 68 -7.44 3.95 -0.66
C GLU A 68 -8.25 2.91 -1.44
N LYS A 69 -7.63 1.80 -1.82
CA LYS A 69 -8.33 0.68 -2.46
C LYS A 69 -9.42 0.09 -1.55
N GLU A 70 -9.13 -0.14 -0.27
CA GLU A 70 -10.11 -0.67 0.66
C GLU A 70 -11.23 0.34 0.95
N TRP A 71 -10.92 1.64 1.04
CA TRP A 71 -11.95 2.69 1.08
C TRP A 71 -12.83 2.68 -0.17
N HIS A 72 -12.25 2.52 -1.36
CA HIS A 72 -13.02 2.38 -2.60
C HIS A 72 -14.03 1.24 -2.51
N ARG A 73 -13.61 0.07 -2.04
CA ARG A 73 -14.48 -1.10 -1.86
C ARG A 73 -15.59 -0.85 -0.85
N LEU A 74 -15.25 -0.26 0.30
CA LEU A 74 -16.24 0.10 1.31
C LEU A 74 -17.27 1.11 0.79
N LEU A 75 -16.82 2.16 0.11
CA LEU A 75 -17.69 3.16 -0.49
C LEU A 75 -18.64 2.51 -1.51
N MET A 76 -18.14 1.61 -2.36
CA MET A 76 -18.96 0.89 -3.34
C MET A 76 -19.96 -0.09 -2.72
N SER A 77 -19.80 -0.50 -1.47
CA SER A 77 -20.78 -1.31 -0.74
C SER A 77 -22.02 -0.53 -0.32
N VAL A 78 -21.97 0.81 -0.37
CA VAL A 78 -23.10 1.68 -0.02
C VAL A 78 -24.02 1.83 -1.23
N GLN A 79 -25.31 1.61 -1.01
CA GLN A 79 -26.32 1.73 -2.08
C GLN A 79 -26.34 3.15 -2.66
N GLY A 80 -26.17 3.26 -3.97
CA GLY A 80 -26.13 4.53 -4.70
C GLY A 80 -24.73 5.09 -4.93
N ILE A 81 -23.69 4.39 -4.45
CA ILE A 81 -22.29 4.71 -4.76
C ILE A 81 -21.76 3.70 -5.79
N GLY A 82 -21.43 4.20 -6.97
CA GLY A 82 -20.69 3.44 -7.98
C GLY A 82 -19.21 3.81 -8.00
N ALA A 83 -18.42 3.16 -8.86
CA ALA A 83 -16.98 3.36 -8.93
C ALA A 83 -16.58 4.82 -9.19
N LYS A 84 -17.25 5.52 -10.12
CA LYS A 84 -16.98 6.95 -10.38
C LYS A 84 -17.28 7.84 -9.16
N ALA A 85 -18.37 7.56 -8.45
CA ALA A 85 -18.74 8.30 -7.25
C ALA A 85 -17.72 8.07 -6.12
N SER A 86 -17.26 6.83 -5.94
CA SER A 86 -16.21 6.49 -4.99
C SER A 86 -14.89 7.19 -5.33
N LEU A 87 -14.46 7.18 -6.60
CA LEU A 87 -13.27 7.95 -7.03
C LEU A 87 -13.41 9.45 -6.79
N SER A 88 -14.62 10.02 -7.02
CA SER A 88 -14.87 11.43 -6.74
C SER A 88 -14.74 11.76 -5.25
N ILE A 89 -15.24 10.90 -4.37
CA ILE A 89 -15.10 11.07 -2.90
C ILE A 89 -13.62 10.99 -2.50
N LEU A 90 -12.89 9.98 -2.97
CA LEU A 90 -11.47 9.80 -2.68
C LEU A 90 -10.61 10.92 -3.29
N GLY A 91 -10.96 11.39 -4.49
CA GLY A 91 -10.31 12.54 -5.12
C GLY A 91 -10.46 13.82 -4.31
N ALA A 92 -11.66 14.10 -3.79
CA ALA A 92 -11.95 15.29 -3.00
C ALA A 92 -11.31 15.25 -1.60
N LEU A 93 -11.40 14.11 -0.90
CA LEU A 93 -11.05 14.00 0.52
C LEU A 93 -9.74 13.24 0.78
N GLY A 94 -9.37 12.30 -0.09
CA GLY A 94 -8.34 11.30 0.19
C GLY A 94 -8.78 10.29 1.26
N ALA A 95 -7.96 9.28 1.52
CA ALA A 95 -8.26 8.24 2.52
C ALA A 95 -8.45 8.82 3.93
N ASP A 96 -7.58 9.73 4.34
CA ASP A 96 -7.63 10.35 5.68
C ASP A 96 -8.85 11.25 5.85
N GLY A 97 -9.22 12.01 4.81
CA GLY A 97 -10.41 12.85 4.82
C GLY A 97 -11.68 12.03 4.91
N VAL A 98 -11.77 10.92 4.18
CA VAL A 98 -12.90 9.97 4.27
C VAL A 98 -12.98 9.36 5.65
N SER A 99 -11.86 8.88 6.20
CA SER A 99 -11.76 8.35 7.55
C SER A 99 -12.29 9.33 8.58
N ARG A 100 -11.83 10.57 8.52
CA ARG A 100 -12.24 11.65 9.43
C ARG A 100 -13.73 12.00 9.28
N ALA A 101 -14.21 12.15 8.06
CA ALA A 101 -15.60 12.48 7.78
C ALA A 101 -16.56 11.43 8.35
N ILE A 102 -16.22 10.14 8.21
CA ILE A 102 -17.03 9.04 8.73
C ILE A 102 -16.95 8.99 10.26
N ALA A 103 -15.77 9.12 10.86
CA ALA A 103 -15.58 9.10 12.31
C ALA A 103 -16.34 10.23 13.02
N LEU A 104 -16.34 11.43 12.44
CA LEU A 104 -17.01 12.61 12.99
C LEU A 104 -18.50 12.72 12.61
N GLY A 105 -18.97 11.88 11.69
CA GLY A 105 -20.34 11.98 11.20
C GLY A 105 -20.55 13.13 10.21
N ASP A 106 -19.48 13.68 9.63
CA ASP A 106 -19.52 14.84 8.73
C ASP A 106 -19.90 14.44 7.30
N TRP A 107 -21.20 14.31 7.06
CA TRP A 107 -21.73 14.05 5.72
C TRP A 107 -21.56 15.26 4.76
N ASN A 108 -21.36 16.49 5.29
CA ASN A 108 -21.13 17.66 4.43
C ASN A 108 -19.77 17.56 3.69
N ALA A 109 -18.74 17.04 4.35
CA ALA A 109 -17.48 16.76 3.71
C ALA A 109 -17.65 15.76 2.54
N ILE A 110 -18.39 14.67 2.75
CA ILE A 110 -18.70 13.68 1.70
C ILE A 110 -19.50 14.29 0.54
N LYS A 111 -20.48 15.14 0.86
CA LYS A 111 -21.32 15.85 -0.13
C LYS A 111 -20.52 16.79 -1.01
N ALA A 112 -19.37 17.29 -0.56
CA ALA A 112 -18.51 18.18 -1.35
C ALA A 112 -17.94 17.49 -2.61
N ALA A 113 -17.91 16.16 -2.64
CA ALA A 113 -17.49 15.39 -3.81
C ALA A 113 -18.51 15.51 -4.95
N LYS A 114 -18.00 15.69 -6.18
CA LYS A 114 -18.83 15.87 -7.38
C LYS A 114 -19.77 14.69 -7.59
N GLY A 115 -21.03 14.97 -7.79
CA GLY A 115 -22.06 13.95 -8.06
C GLY A 115 -22.63 13.28 -6.82
N ILE A 116 -22.27 13.71 -5.61
CA ILE A 116 -22.79 13.14 -4.36
C ILE A 116 -23.89 14.04 -3.81
N GLY A 117 -25.10 13.51 -3.73
CA GLY A 117 -26.24 14.18 -3.12
C GLY A 117 -26.26 14.07 -1.59
N PRO A 118 -27.02 14.93 -0.88
CA PRO A 118 -27.08 14.94 0.57
C PRO A 118 -27.58 13.61 1.17
N LYS A 119 -28.57 12.98 0.55
CA LYS A 119 -29.11 11.69 1.01
C LYS A 119 -28.06 10.57 0.91
N THR A 120 -27.30 10.55 -0.19
CA THR A 120 -26.22 9.59 -0.40
C THR A 120 -25.07 9.83 0.56
N ALA A 121 -24.68 11.08 0.79
CA ALA A 121 -23.64 11.44 1.76
C ALA A 121 -23.99 11.02 3.19
N GLN A 122 -25.22 11.25 3.63
CA GLN A 122 -25.71 10.80 4.94
C GLN A 122 -25.67 9.28 5.05
N ARG A 123 -26.12 8.56 4.01
CA ARG A 123 -26.10 7.10 3.96
C ARG A 123 -24.67 6.56 4.08
N VAL A 124 -23.71 7.13 3.34
CA VAL A 124 -22.29 6.77 3.44
C VAL A 124 -21.81 6.82 4.88
N VAL A 125 -22.06 7.93 5.56
CA VAL A 125 -21.62 8.11 6.94
C VAL A 125 -22.26 7.07 7.87
N ILE A 126 -23.57 6.87 7.75
CA ILE A 126 -24.30 5.94 8.63
C ILE A 126 -23.86 4.49 8.41
N GLU A 127 -23.82 4.03 7.15
CA GLU A 127 -23.51 2.63 6.83
C GLU A 127 -22.03 2.27 7.03
N LEU A 128 -21.12 3.24 6.91
CA LEU A 128 -19.69 2.97 7.03
C LEU A 128 -19.12 3.24 8.42
N LYS A 129 -19.87 3.86 9.33
CA LYS A 129 -19.42 4.15 10.70
C LYS A 129 -18.88 2.91 11.41
N ASP A 130 -19.59 1.79 11.29
CA ASP A 130 -19.23 0.53 11.96
C ASP A 130 -18.15 -0.28 11.18
N LYS A 131 -18.00 -0.03 9.88
CA LYS A 131 -17.01 -0.73 9.02
C LYS A 131 -15.69 0.02 8.92
N ALA A 132 -15.68 1.33 9.12
CA ALA A 132 -14.52 2.19 9.01
C ALA A 132 -13.34 1.80 9.92
N PRO A 133 -13.53 1.37 11.18
CA PRO A 133 -12.42 1.03 12.07
C PRO A 133 -11.45 -0.01 11.49
N THR A 134 -11.94 -0.97 10.71
CA THR A 134 -11.11 -2.00 10.08
C THR A 134 -10.12 -1.40 9.08
N VAL A 135 -10.56 -0.47 8.22
CA VAL A 135 -9.68 0.18 7.23
C VAL A 135 -8.79 1.23 7.89
N MET A 136 -9.30 1.92 8.93
CA MET A 136 -8.50 2.85 9.73
C MET A 136 -7.33 2.16 10.43
N ALA A 137 -7.52 0.95 10.94
CA ALA A 137 -6.46 0.14 11.54
C ALA A 137 -5.37 -0.24 10.52
N MET A 138 -5.73 -0.48 9.25
CA MET A 138 -4.78 -0.73 8.17
C MET A 138 -3.93 0.51 7.85
N ALA A 139 -4.50 1.72 7.95
CA ALA A 139 -3.79 2.96 7.70
C ALA A 139 -2.63 3.17 8.70
N GLY A 140 -2.82 2.78 9.96
CA GLY A 140 -1.78 2.85 10.99
C GLY A 140 -0.59 1.91 10.74
N GLN A 141 -0.78 0.83 9.99
CA GLN A 141 0.27 -0.14 9.66
C GLN A 141 1.00 0.18 8.35
N SER A 142 0.43 1.03 7.50
CA SER A 142 0.96 1.34 6.15
C SER A 142 1.83 2.60 6.10
N ALA A 143 2.29 3.12 7.23
CA ALA A 143 3.08 4.36 7.32
C ALA A 143 4.54 4.21 6.84
N THR A 144 4.91 3.13 6.18
CA THR A 144 6.17 3.04 5.43
C THR A 144 5.89 3.38 3.96
N PRO A 145 6.42 4.49 3.43
CA PRO A 145 6.40 4.71 1.99
C PRO A 145 7.16 3.55 1.33
N ALA A 146 6.46 2.79 0.49
CA ALA A 146 7.11 1.81 -0.37
C ALA A 146 7.99 2.58 -1.35
N THR A 147 9.24 2.81 -1.00
CA THR A 147 10.28 3.08 -1.97
C THR A 147 10.31 1.87 -2.88
N VAL A 148 9.87 2.07 -4.11
CA VAL A 148 10.03 1.10 -5.20
C VAL A 148 11.54 0.98 -5.43
N THR A 149 12.18 0.01 -4.77
CA THR A 149 13.46 -0.47 -5.25
C THR A 149 13.17 -1.19 -6.54
N ASP A 150 13.82 -0.70 -7.57
CA ASP A 150 13.81 -1.13 -8.96
C ASP A 150 14.25 -2.61 -9.05
N ASP A 151 13.34 -3.54 -8.88
CA ASP A 151 13.56 -4.95 -9.15
C ASP A 151 12.75 -5.34 -10.39
N VAL A 152 12.97 -4.55 -11.46
CA VAL A 152 12.62 -4.94 -12.81
C VAL A 152 13.77 -5.82 -13.31
N ILE A 153 13.60 -7.13 -13.27
CA ILE A 153 14.49 -8.07 -13.94
C ILE A 153 14.38 -7.79 -15.44
N GLU A 154 15.28 -6.95 -15.97
CA GLU A 154 15.55 -6.86 -17.39
C GLU A 154 16.48 -8.01 -17.75
N ALA A 155 15.98 -8.91 -18.58
CA ALA A 155 16.83 -9.81 -19.33
C ALA A 155 17.32 -9.10 -20.61
N ASP A 156 18.66 -9.04 -20.73
CA ASP A 156 19.47 -8.89 -21.94
C ASP A 156 19.76 -7.48 -22.52
N ALA A 157 20.93 -6.96 -22.15
CA ALA A 157 22.03 -6.55 -23.04
C ALA A 157 23.19 -5.84 -22.29
N PRO A 158 24.47 -5.89 -22.73
CA PRO A 158 25.65 -5.80 -21.87
C PRO A 158 26.27 -4.39 -21.70
N ALA A 159 26.71 -4.14 -20.52
CA ALA A 159 27.73 -3.32 -19.85
C ALA A 159 28.47 -2.16 -20.60
N PRO A 160 29.22 -1.19 -19.93
CA PRO A 160 29.84 -1.27 -18.62
C PRO A 160 29.75 0.02 -17.70
N GLN A 161 29.73 -0.19 -16.41
CA GLN A 161 30.30 0.45 -15.20
C GLN A 161 30.81 1.91 -15.19
N PRO A 162 30.87 2.63 -13.99
CA PRO A 162 31.27 2.11 -12.69
C PRO A 162 30.39 2.55 -11.48
N ALA A 163 30.53 1.81 -10.40
CA ALA A 163 29.83 1.91 -9.11
C ALA A 163 30.14 3.15 -8.29
N PRO A 164 29.24 3.58 -7.38
CA PRO A 164 29.61 4.12 -6.09
C PRO A 164 29.19 3.22 -4.92
N THR A 165 30.05 3.19 -3.95
CA THR A 165 30.14 2.51 -2.67
C THR A 165 28.85 2.43 -1.86
N PRO A 166 28.57 1.31 -1.19
CA PRO A 166 27.40 1.16 -0.29
C PRO A 166 27.63 1.82 1.07
N GLN A 167 26.66 2.58 1.54
CA GLN A 167 26.62 3.05 2.92
C GLN A 167 25.93 2.01 3.81
N PRO A 168 26.48 1.66 4.99
CA PRO A 168 26.10 0.45 5.74
C PRO A 168 24.93 0.58 6.72
N VAL A 169 24.07 1.59 6.65
CA VAL A 169 23.07 1.86 7.69
C VAL A 169 21.69 1.25 7.44
N ALA A 170 21.34 0.88 6.21
CA ALA A 170 20.01 0.36 5.88
C ALA A 170 19.84 -1.17 6.05
N VAL A 171 20.93 -1.92 6.08
CA VAL A 171 20.89 -3.40 6.17
C VAL A 171 20.63 -3.88 7.60
N GLN A 172 21.03 -3.11 8.61
CA GLN A 172 20.91 -3.50 10.02
C GLN A 172 19.47 -3.43 10.55
N SER A 173 18.66 -2.45 10.10
CA SER A 173 17.26 -2.32 10.53
C SER A 173 16.35 -3.42 9.98
N ASN A 174 16.64 -3.92 8.78
CA ASN A 174 15.87 -4.99 8.18
C ASN A 174 16.20 -6.36 8.83
N ALA A 175 17.46 -6.65 9.09
CA ALA A 175 17.87 -7.90 9.74
C ALA A 175 17.27 -8.05 11.15
N GLN A 176 17.17 -6.96 11.91
CA GLN A 176 16.54 -6.94 13.23
C GLN A 176 15.03 -7.21 13.15
N ALA A 177 14.32 -6.55 12.25
CA ALA A 177 12.88 -6.71 12.08
C ALA A 177 12.50 -8.11 11.61
N ASP A 178 13.26 -8.67 10.68
CA ASP A 178 13.07 -10.01 10.14
C ASP A 178 13.35 -11.09 11.20
N ALA A 179 14.41 -10.90 12.01
CA ALA A 179 14.73 -11.81 13.10
C ALA A 179 13.65 -11.81 14.19
N LEU A 180 13.10 -10.64 14.55
CA LEU A 180 11.98 -10.53 15.49
C LEU A 180 10.73 -11.26 14.97
N SER A 181 10.38 -11.04 13.71
CA SER A 181 9.23 -11.69 13.07
C SER A 181 9.38 -13.21 13.03
N ALA A 182 10.57 -13.71 12.70
CA ALA A 182 10.86 -15.14 12.66
C ALA A 182 10.74 -15.79 14.05
N LEU A 183 11.25 -15.16 15.11
CA LEU A 183 11.18 -15.67 16.48
C LEU A 183 9.74 -15.68 17.02
N GLN A 184 8.93 -14.66 16.69
CA GLN A 184 7.51 -14.63 17.03
C GLN A 184 6.73 -15.77 16.33
N ASN A 185 7.03 -16.04 15.05
CA ASN A 185 6.44 -17.16 14.32
C ASN A 185 6.84 -18.54 14.90
N LEU A 186 8.00 -18.64 15.56
CA LEU A 186 8.43 -19.83 16.29
C LEU A 186 7.81 -19.96 17.69
N GLY A 187 6.94 -19.02 18.10
CA GLY A 187 6.17 -19.10 19.34
C GLY A 187 6.81 -18.41 20.55
N TYR A 188 7.90 -17.68 20.37
CA TYR A 188 8.50 -16.88 21.45
C TYR A 188 7.71 -15.60 21.72
N SER A 189 7.67 -15.15 22.98
CA SER A 189 6.98 -13.91 23.30
C SER A 189 7.68 -12.70 22.68
N PRO A 190 6.94 -11.63 22.30
CA PRO A 190 7.54 -10.43 21.71
C PRO A 190 8.64 -9.79 22.57
N SER A 191 8.52 -9.85 23.90
CA SER A 191 9.50 -9.31 24.83
C SER A 191 10.78 -10.14 24.90
N GLU A 192 10.67 -11.47 24.89
CA GLU A 192 11.84 -12.37 24.90
C GLU A 192 12.58 -12.31 23.56
N ALA A 193 11.85 -12.30 22.45
CA ALA A 193 12.44 -12.15 21.12
C ALA A 193 13.18 -10.81 20.99
N ALA A 194 12.58 -9.70 21.44
CA ALA A 194 13.21 -8.38 21.40
C ALA A 194 14.49 -8.30 22.25
N ALA A 195 14.47 -8.87 23.45
CA ALA A 195 15.65 -8.88 24.34
C ALA A 195 16.79 -9.71 23.73
N ALA A 196 16.49 -10.90 23.19
CA ALA A 196 17.49 -11.78 22.59
C ALA A 196 18.12 -11.17 21.32
N VAL A 197 17.28 -10.58 20.43
CA VAL A 197 17.76 -9.92 19.21
C VAL A 197 18.61 -8.68 19.55
N ALA A 198 18.18 -7.87 20.53
CA ALA A 198 18.94 -6.69 20.95
C ALA A 198 20.32 -7.08 21.51
N GLN A 199 20.40 -8.16 22.26
CA GLN A 199 21.67 -8.66 22.81
C GLN A 199 22.59 -9.20 21.70
N VAL A 200 22.08 -9.96 20.75
CA VAL A 200 22.87 -10.45 19.60
C VAL A 200 23.38 -9.31 18.73
N MET A 201 22.55 -8.30 18.49
CA MET A 201 22.93 -7.12 17.69
C MET A 201 23.96 -6.24 18.42
N ALA A 202 23.96 -6.21 19.74
CA ALA A 202 24.98 -5.50 20.53
C ALA A 202 26.35 -6.21 20.45
N ASP A 203 26.34 -7.56 20.43
CA ASP A 203 27.56 -8.38 20.39
C ASP A 203 28.15 -8.50 18.97
N ALA A 204 27.29 -8.47 17.93
CA ALA A 204 27.71 -8.66 16.54
C ALA A 204 26.80 -7.85 15.57
N PRO A 205 27.02 -6.54 15.40
CA PRO A 205 26.14 -5.65 14.65
C PRO A 205 26.10 -5.90 13.14
N GLU A 206 27.07 -6.59 12.58
CA GLU A 206 27.21 -6.90 11.14
C GLU A 206 26.64 -8.27 10.75
N THR A 207 25.86 -8.93 11.64
CA THR A 207 25.39 -10.29 11.40
C THR A 207 24.17 -10.30 10.51
N GLU A 208 24.15 -11.15 9.47
CA GLU A 208 22.98 -11.37 8.62
C GLU A 208 21.79 -11.91 9.42
N THR A 209 20.56 -11.68 8.91
CA THR A 209 19.29 -12.11 9.55
C THR A 209 19.32 -13.56 10.03
N SER A 210 19.84 -14.47 9.23
CA SER A 210 19.93 -15.91 9.57
C SER A 210 20.87 -16.17 10.75
N GLY A 211 21.94 -15.40 10.87
CA GLY A 211 22.89 -15.46 11.97
C GLY A 211 22.29 -14.94 13.26
N VAL A 212 21.56 -13.82 13.19
CA VAL A 212 20.85 -13.21 14.33
C VAL A 212 19.80 -14.17 14.89
N ILE A 213 18.98 -14.80 14.03
CA ILE A 213 17.97 -15.78 14.44
C ILE A 213 18.62 -16.96 15.17
N ARG A 214 19.68 -17.53 14.60
CA ARG A 214 20.38 -18.69 15.19
C ARG A 214 21.03 -18.34 16.53
N ALA A 215 21.64 -17.18 16.65
CA ALA A 215 22.27 -16.73 17.89
C ALA A 215 21.22 -16.44 18.98
N ALA A 216 20.10 -15.80 18.62
CA ALA A 216 19.00 -15.52 19.53
C ALA A 216 18.36 -16.83 20.05
N LEU A 217 18.13 -17.81 19.18
CA LEU A 217 17.62 -19.13 19.57
C LEU A 217 18.58 -19.84 20.54
N LYS A 218 19.90 -19.72 20.34
CA LYS A 218 20.91 -20.27 21.24
C LYS A 218 20.92 -19.62 22.62
N LEU A 219 20.64 -18.30 22.67
CA LEU A 219 20.51 -17.55 23.95
C LEU A 219 19.24 -17.92 24.72
N MET A 220 18.14 -18.22 23.99
CA MET A 220 16.86 -18.59 24.60
C MET A 220 16.70 -20.09 24.86
N ALA A 221 17.64 -20.92 24.37
CA ALA A 221 17.62 -22.36 24.66
C ALA A 221 17.84 -22.58 26.17
N PRO A 222 17.00 -23.39 26.83
CA PRO A 222 17.21 -23.71 28.24
C PRO A 222 18.57 -24.39 28.41
N LYS A 223 19.39 -23.84 29.31
CA LYS A 223 20.65 -24.50 29.74
C LYS A 223 20.26 -25.81 30.44
N GLY A 224 20.40 -26.92 29.72
CA GLY A 224 20.31 -28.28 30.33
C GLY A 224 21.43 -28.57 31.30
#